data_b0dbb9eb17888adb02c7723c0e1743f2
#
_entry.id   b0dbb9eb17888adb02c7723c0e1743f2
#
_cell.length_a   1.000
_cell.length_b   1.000
_cell.length_c   1.000
_cell.angle_alpha   90.00
_cell.angle_beta   90.00
_cell.angle_gamma   90.00
#
_symmetry.space_group_name_H-M   'P 1'
#
loop_
_entity.id
_entity.type
_entity.pdbx_description
1 polymer ?
#
loop_
_entity_poly.entity_id
_entity_poly.type
_entity_poly.pdbx_seq_one_letter_code
_entity_poly.pdbx_strand_id
1 'polypeptide(L)'
;MAGSLPLVVFSMLDAKIISQPGTLLGNDEITTTLQKGLGGKFKNQRVLVLIPDHTRSLPLPFLFCALVDVLRNTKQLDFMVALGTHPPLSEDSLNKLVGLTQDERTSEFKHVGLLNHAWDTPSALTSLGIIEQDEIKEIAGERWHSSLPNEVDIRINKAVLEYDHILILGPTFPHEVVGFSGGAKYLFPGISGAE
;
A
#
# COMPACT_ATOMS: atom_id res chain seq x y z
N MET A 1 -3.26 31.94 10.58
CA MET A 1 -3.25 30.97 11.69
C MET A 1 -3.85 29.69 11.16
N ALA A 2 -3.01 28.79 10.63
CA ALA A 2 -3.43 27.45 10.24
C ALA A 2 -3.39 26.59 11.51
N GLY A 3 -4.57 26.18 11.99
CA GLY A 3 -4.68 25.28 13.12
C GLY A 3 -4.14 23.91 12.71
N SER A 4 -3.07 23.48 13.35
CA SER A 4 -2.62 22.08 13.27
C SER A 4 -3.72 21.19 13.78
N LEU A 5 -4.31 20.39 12.90
CA LEU A 5 -5.17 19.27 13.30
C LEU A 5 -4.30 18.30 14.11
N PRO A 6 -4.67 17.94 15.34
CA PRO A 6 -3.94 16.93 16.08
C PRO A 6 -4.00 15.62 15.30
N LEU A 7 -2.84 15.04 14.99
CA LEU A 7 -2.74 13.69 14.44
C LEU A 7 -3.22 12.71 15.51
N VAL A 8 -4.50 12.39 15.50
CA VAL A 8 -5.06 11.37 16.39
C VAL A 8 -4.74 10.01 15.77
N VAL A 9 -3.62 9.44 16.17
CA VAL A 9 -3.28 8.06 15.83
C VAL A 9 -4.13 7.14 16.68
N PHE A 10 -5.28 6.74 16.18
CA PHE A 10 -6.02 5.61 16.73
C PHE A 10 -5.32 4.31 16.30
N SER A 11 -4.49 3.75 17.15
CA SER A 11 -4.04 2.37 16.99
C SER A 11 -5.17 1.43 17.41
N MET A 12 -6.15 1.23 16.55
CA MET A 12 -7.15 0.17 16.74
C MET A 12 -6.65 -1.09 16.05
N LEU A 13 -6.24 -2.08 16.81
CA LEU A 13 -5.96 -3.41 16.33
C LEU A 13 -7.26 -4.19 16.21
N ASP A 14 -7.82 -4.27 15.01
CA ASP A 14 -9.12 -4.90 14.74
C ASP A 14 -9.08 -6.43 14.86
N ALA A 15 -7.98 -7.04 14.40
CA ALA A 15 -7.77 -8.47 14.52
C ALA A 15 -6.28 -8.81 14.60
N LYS A 16 -5.94 -9.86 15.32
CA LYS A 16 -4.57 -10.34 15.51
C LYS A 16 -4.57 -11.86 15.60
N ILE A 17 -3.57 -12.47 14.97
CA ILE A 17 -3.22 -13.88 15.14
C ILE A 17 -1.70 -14.02 15.22
N ILE A 18 -1.24 -14.92 16.06
CA ILE A 18 0.18 -15.21 16.26
C ILE A 18 0.36 -16.72 16.23
N SER A 19 1.24 -17.21 15.35
CA SER A 19 1.64 -18.62 15.36
C SER A 19 2.54 -18.95 16.55
N GLN A 20 2.53 -20.19 16.96
CA GLN A 20 3.53 -20.70 17.92
C GLN A 20 4.92 -20.74 17.23
N PRO A 21 6.02 -20.58 17.99
CA PRO A 21 7.36 -20.72 17.44
C PRO A 21 7.53 -22.05 16.68
N GLY A 22 8.05 -21.98 15.44
CA GLY A 22 8.27 -23.16 14.61
C GLY A 22 7.04 -23.69 13.88
N THR A 23 5.87 -23.04 13.99
CA THR A 23 4.66 -23.39 13.24
C THR A 23 4.26 -22.29 12.26
N LEU A 24 3.55 -22.67 11.20
CA LEU A 24 2.94 -21.73 10.24
C LEU A 24 1.45 -21.59 10.56
N LEU A 25 0.91 -20.41 10.30
CA LEU A 25 -0.55 -20.21 10.34
C LEU A 25 -1.20 -20.95 9.17
N GLY A 26 -2.32 -21.60 9.43
CA GLY A 26 -3.15 -22.22 8.40
C GLY A 26 -3.95 -21.17 7.61
N ASN A 27 -4.29 -21.51 6.37
CA ASN A 27 -5.09 -20.63 5.51
C ASN A 27 -6.42 -20.23 6.14
N ASP A 28 -7.11 -21.15 6.81
CA ASP A 28 -8.39 -20.89 7.48
C ASP A 28 -8.25 -19.90 8.63
N GLU A 29 -7.17 -19.99 9.39
CA GLU A 29 -6.88 -19.07 10.49
C GLU A 29 -6.63 -17.65 9.96
N ILE A 30 -5.87 -17.53 8.85
CA ILE A 30 -5.59 -16.26 8.19
C ILE A 30 -6.90 -15.67 7.63
N THR A 31 -7.69 -16.46 6.89
CA THR A 31 -8.96 -16.01 6.31
C THR A 31 -9.94 -15.55 7.38
N THR A 32 -10.07 -16.33 8.48
CA THR A 32 -10.93 -15.97 9.62
C THR A 32 -10.48 -14.64 10.24
N THR A 33 -9.16 -14.43 10.36
CA THR A 33 -8.60 -13.19 10.91
C THR A 33 -8.86 -12.00 10.00
N LEU A 34 -8.69 -12.15 8.69
CA LEU A 34 -9.04 -11.13 7.69
C LEU A 34 -10.53 -10.80 7.73
N GLN A 35 -11.39 -11.82 7.77
CA GLN A 35 -12.85 -11.64 7.87
C GLN A 35 -13.23 -10.88 9.16
N LYS A 36 -12.61 -11.20 10.29
CA LYS A 36 -12.84 -10.49 11.56
C LYS A 36 -12.38 -9.02 11.50
N GLY A 37 -11.23 -8.77 10.85
CA GLY A 37 -10.62 -7.45 10.79
C GLY A 37 -11.28 -6.52 9.76
N LEU A 38 -11.69 -7.05 8.60
CA LEU A 38 -12.10 -6.27 7.43
C LEU A 38 -13.54 -6.53 6.97
N GLY A 39 -14.12 -7.69 7.33
CA GLY A 39 -15.42 -8.13 6.83
C GLY A 39 -16.53 -7.10 7.07
N GLY A 40 -17.18 -6.69 6.01
CA GLY A 40 -18.32 -5.77 6.04
C GLY A 40 -18.00 -4.29 6.30
N LYS A 41 -16.74 -3.93 6.60
CA LYS A 41 -16.35 -2.54 6.94
C LYS A 41 -16.42 -1.57 5.75
N PHE A 42 -16.22 -2.07 4.54
CA PHE A 42 -16.08 -1.24 3.33
C PHE A 42 -17.22 -1.44 2.34
N LYS A 43 -18.41 -1.79 2.84
CA LYS A 43 -19.58 -2.02 2.00
C LYS A 43 -19.94 -0.78 1.17
N ASN A 44 -20.09 -0.96 -0.14
CA ASN A 44 -20.39 0.09 -1.12
C ASN A 44 -19.34 1.22 -1.21
N GLN A 45 -18.12 0.99 -0.72
CA GLN A 45 -17.00 1.93 -0.80
C GLN A 45 -15.98 1.49 -1.84
N ARG A 46 -15.17 2.42 -2.32
CA ARG A 46 -14.06 2.17 -3.24
C ARG A 46 -12.81 1.91 -2.41
N VAL A 47 -12.16 0.78 -2.63
CA VAL A 47 -10.98 0.37 -1.87
C VAL A 47 -9.82 0.11 -2.82
N LEU A 48 -8.68 0.74 -2.54
CA LEU A 48 -7.41 0.44 -3.18
C LEU A 48 -6.53 -0.33 -2.20
N VAL A 49 -6.01 -1.48 -2.62
CA VAL A 49 -5.05 -2.26 -1.84
C VAL A 49 -3.66 -2.07 -2.43
N LEU A 50 -2.74 -1.49 -1.67
CA LEU A 50 -1.33 -1.39 -2.04
C LEU A 50 -0.64 -2.71 -1.71
N ILE A 51 0.01 -3.30 -2.71
CA ILE A 51 0.71 -4.59 -2.61
C ILE A 51 2.18 -4.44 -3.00
N PRO A 52 3.08 -5.31 -2.51
CA PRO A 52 4.47 -5.31 -2.94
C PRO A 52 4.63 -5.90 -4.34
N ASP A 53 5.78 -5.67 -4.93
CA ASP A 53 6.24 -6.39 -6.11
C ASP A 53 6.80 -7.79 -5.74
N HIS A 54 7.31 -8.50 -6.76
CA HIS A 54 7.88 -9.84 -6.63
C HIS A 54 9.16 -9.94 -5.78
N THR A 55 9.74 -8.81 -5.36
CA THR A 55 10.95 -8.79 -4.52
C THR A 55 10.68 -9.08 -3.05
N ARG A 56 9.42 -9.16 -2.65
CA ARG A 56 9.02 -9.43 -1.27
C ARG A 56 8.41 -10.82 -1.13
N SER A 57 8.84 -11.54 -0.10
CA SER A 57 8.35 -12.89 0.21
C SER A 57 7.09 -12.80 1.08
N LEU A 58 5.94 -13.08 0.46
CA LEU A 58 4.69 -13.33 1.16
C LEU A 58 3.78 -14.21 0.28
N PRO A 59 2.80 -14.91 0.85
CA PRO A 59 1.87 -15.75 0.09
C PRO A 59 0.81 -14.87 -0.62
N LEU A 60 1.26 -13.95 -1.49
CA LEU A 60 0.41 -12.95 -2.12
C LEU A 60 -0.74 -13.56 -2.93
N PRO A 61 -0.57 -14.65 -3.70
CA PRO A 61 -1.68 -15.30 -4.40
C PRO A 61 -2.83 -15.70 -3.47
N PHE A 62 -2.53 -16.34 -2.36
CA PHE A 62 -3.54 -16.71 -1.36
C PHE A 62 -4.19 -15.48 -0.73
N LEU A 63 -3.39 -14.49 -0.31
CA LEU A 63 -3.88 -13.29 0.35
C LEU A 63 -4.73 -12.41 -0.58
N PHE A 64 -4.39 -12.38 -1.88
CA PHE A 64 -5.19 -11.70 -2.90
C PHE A 64 -6.60 -12.31 -2.99
N CYS A 65 -6.70 -13.62 -3.21
CA CYS A 65 -7.99 -14.30 -3.28
C CYS A 65 -8.82 -14.13 -1.99
N ALA A 66 -8.17 -14.29 -0.82
CA ALA A 66 -8.83 -14.11 0.46
C ALA A 66 -9.36 -12.68 0.66
N LEU A 67 -8.60 -11.66 0.25
CA LEU A 67 -9.05 -10.26 0.33
C LEU A 67 -10.18 -9.97 -0.66
N VAL A 68 -10.12 -10.47 -1.88
CA VAL A 68 -11.21 -10.30 -2.86
C VAL A 68 -12.52 -10.88 -2.30
N ASP A 69 -12.48 -12.08 -1.66
CA ASP A 69 -13.67 -12.66 -1.04
C ASP A 69 -14.16 -11.84 0.16
N VAL A 70 -13.27 -11.46 1.08
CA VAL A 70 -13.63 -10.67 2.28
C VAL A 70 -14.19 -9.30 1.90
N LEU A 71 -13.69 -8.69 0.82
CA LEU A 71 -14.06 -7.34 0.37
C LEU A 71 -15.08 -7.37 -0.78
N ARG A 72 -15.71 -8.49 -1.08
CA ARG A 72 -16.65 -8.65 -2.22
C ARG A 72 -17.84 -7.69 -2.25
N ASN A 73 -18.17 -7.05 -1.11
CA ASN A 73 -19.27 -6.10 -1.00
C ASN A 73 -18.85 -4.64 -1.19
N THR A 74 -17.61 -4.37 -1.59
CA THR A 74 -17.15 -3.03 -1.98
C THR A 74 -17.78 -2.60 -3.29
N LYS A 75 -17.87 -1.29 -3.52
CA LYS A 75 -18.31 -0.72 -4.81
C LYS A 75 -17.25 -0.94 -5.89
N GLN A 76 -15.98 -0.84 -5.50
CA GLN A 76 -14.80 -1.02 -6.35
C GLN A 76 -13.67 -1.56 -5.50
N LEU A 77 -12.95 -2.54 -6.00
CA LEU A 77 -11.77 -3.12 -5.37
C LEU A 77 -10.66 -3.23 -6.40
N ASP A 78 -9.57 -2.51 -6.17
CA ASP A 78 -8.40 -2.56 -7.04
C ASP A 78 -7.13 -2.76 -6.21
N PHE A 79 -6.12 -3.33 -6.86
CA PHE A 79 -4.81 -3.56 -6.27
C PHE A 79 -3.76 -2.79 -7.07
N MET A 80 -2.89 -2.07 -6.38
CA MET A 80 -1.77 -1.34 -7.01
C MET A 80 -0.45 -1.84 -6.46
N VAL A 81 0.46 -2.21 -7.36
CA VAL A 81 1.83 -2.54 -6.98
C VAL A 81 2.58 -1.27 -6.62
N ALA A 82 3.04 -1.19 -5.38
CA ALA A 82 3.83 -0.08 -4.84
C ALA A 82 5.30 -0.24 -5.28
N LEU A 83 5.57 0.13 -6.54
CA LEU A 83 6.85 -0.12 -7.22
C LEU A 83 7.99 0.76 -6.73
N GLY A 84 7.68 1.90 -6.08
CA GLY A 84 8.71 2.92 -5.91
C GLY A 84 9.23 3.35 -7.27
N THR A 85 10.53 3.19 -7.51
CA THR A 85 11.18 3.48 -8.80
C THR A 85 11.47 2.23 -9.64
N HIS A 86 10.91 1.08 -9.29
CA HIS A 86 11.05 -0.15 -10.09
C HIS A 86 10.24 -0.04 -11.40
N PRO A 87 10.69 -0.73 -12.46
CA PRO A 87 9.97 -0.76 -13.73
C PRO A 87 8.55 -1.35 -13.57
N PRO A 88 7.57 -0.87 -14.34
CA PRO A 88 6.22 -1.40 -14.32
C PRO A 88 6.19 -2.86 -14.79
N LEU A 89 5.32 -3.65 -14.16
CA LEU A 89 5.09 -5.04 -14.52
C LEU A 89 4.18 -5.12 -15.76
N SER A 90 4.46 -6.06 -16.65
CA SER A 90 3.51 -6.40 -17.73
C SER A 90 2.21 -6.98 -17.16
N GLU A 91 1.16 -7.04 -17.96
CA GLU A 91 -0.12 -7.65 -17.56
C GLU A 91 0.07 -9.12 -17.12
N ASP A 92 0.84 -9.90 -17.88
CA ASP A 92 1.18 -11.28 -17.51
C ASP A 92 1.94 -11.37 -16.18
N SER A 93 2.84 -10.42 -15.93
CA SER A 93 3.60 -10.37 -14.67
C SER A 93 2.71 -9.96 -13.49
N LEU A 94 1.74 -9.06 -13.69
CA LEU A 94 0.74 -8.70 -12.68
C LEU A 94 -0.15 -9.90 -12.35
N ASN A 95 -0.64 -10.61 -13.35
CA ASN A 95 -1.45 -11.82 -13.15
C ASN A 95 -0.66 -12.89 -12.39
N LYS A 96 0.58 -13.13 -12.79
CA LYS A 96 1.48 -14.08 -12.12
C LYS A 96 1.78 -13.66 -10.67
N LEU A 97 1.93 -12.37 -10.42
CA LEU A 97 2.21 -11.83 -9.08
C LEU A 97 1.10 -12.18 -8.09
N VAL A 98 -0.16 -12.08 -8.53
CA VAL A 98 -1.34 -12.41 -7.71
C VAL A 98 -1.83 -13.85 -7.90
N GLY A 99 -1.12 -14.65 -8.70
CA GLY A 99 -1.38 -16.09 -8.88
C GLY A 99 -2.57 -16.40 -9.78
N LEU A 100 -2.95 -15.50 -10.69
CA LEU A 100 -4.05 -15.70 -11.63
C LEU A 100 -3.57 -16.22 -12.98
N THR A 101 -4.34 -17.12 -13.55
CA THR A 101 -4.29 -17.44 -14.97
C THR A 101 -4.99 -16.34 -15.79
N GLN A 102 -4.72 -16.29 -17.10
CA GLN A 102 -5.41 -15.35 -17.99
C GLN A 102 -6.92 -15.59 -18.04
N ASP A 103 -7.35 -16.85 -17.98
CA ASP A 103 -8.77 -17.20 -17.96
C ASP A 103 -9.47 -16.71 -16.69
N GLU A 104 -8.87 -16.92 -15.52
CA GLU A 104 -9.39 -16.42 -14.24
C GLU A 104 -9.44 -14.88 -14.24
N ARG A 105 -8.38 -14.23 -14.76
CA ARG A 105 -8.30 -12.78 -14.87
C ARG A 105 -9.43 -12.17 -15.70
N THR A 106 -9.79 -12.81 -16.81
CA THR A 106 -10.81 -12.31 -17.73
C THR A 106 -12.23 -12.77 -17.38
N SER A 107 -12.38 -13.75 -16.49
CA SER A 107 -13.67 -14.28 -16.05
C SER A 107 -14.00 -13.85 -14.61
N GLU A 108 -13.52 -14.60 -13.64
CA GLU A 108 -13.86 -14.45 -12.23
C GLU A 108 -13.37 -13.11 -11.64
N PHE A 109 -12.12 -12.75 -11.94
CA PHE A 109 -11.48 -11.54 -11.39
C PHE A 109 -11.52 -10.33 -12.33
N LYS A 110 -12.34 -10.34 -13.39
CA LYS A 110 -12.44 -9.23 -14.35
C LYS A 110 -12.86 -7.89 -13.73
N HIS A 111 -13.51 -7.95 -12.58
CA HIS A 111 -14.03 -6.79 -11.86
C HIS A 111 -13.01 -6.17 -10.90
N VAL A 112 -11.85 -6.81 -10.71
CA VAL A 112 -10.77 -6.33 -9.82
C VAL A 112 -9.68 -5.69 -10.67
N GLY A 113 -9.35 -4.42 -10.45
CA GLY A 113 -8.24 -3.75 -11.14
C GLY A 113 -6.88 -4.23 -10.60
N LEU A 114 -5.92 -4.42 -11.51
CA LEU A 114 -4.51 -4.62 -11.18
C LEU A 114 -3.71 -3.49 -11.82
N LEU A 115 -3.09 -2.65 -10.98
CA LEU A 115 -2.47 -1.41 -11.40
C LEU A 115 -0.98 -1.40 -11.06
N ASN A 116 -0.19 -0.74 -11.88
CA ASN A 116 1.18 -0.34 -11.55
C ASN A 116 1.21 1.09 -11.03
N HIS A 117 2.10 1.36 -10.09
CA HIS A 117 2.50 2.73 -9.82
C HIS A 117 3.36 3.27 -10.98
N ALA A 118 3.00 4.45 -11.49
CA ALA A 118 3.69 5.10 -12.61
C ALA A 118 4.50 6.30 -12.09
N TRP A 119 5.64 6.01 -11.44
CA TRP A 119 6.50 7.00 -10.79
C TRP A 119 7.16 7.99 -11.75
N ASP A 120 7.42 7.58 -12.99
CA ASP A 120 8.09 8.33 -14.06
C ASP A 120 7.11 9.10 -14.96
N THR A 121 5.82 9.05 -14.66
CA THR A 121 4.78 9.71 -15.44
C THR A 121 4.22 10.90 -14.66
N PRO A 122 4.65 12.16 -14.94
CA PRO A 122 4.23 13.33 -14.16
C PRO A 122 2.71 13.50 -14.09
N SER A 123 1.99 13.15 -15.15
CA SER A 123 0.52 13.23 -15.20
C SER A 123 -0.19 12.19 -14.31
N ALA A 124 0.52 11.15 -13.85
CA ALA A 124 0.00 10.15 -12.91
C ALA A 124 0.18 10.57 -11.45
N LEU A 125 0.94 11.63 -11.21
CA LEU A 125 1.23 12.14 -9.86
C LEU A 125 0.43 13.40 -9.57
N THR A 126 0.19 13.66 -8.30
CA THR A 126 -0.41 14.90 -7.78
C THR A 126 0.33 15.35 -6.53
N SER A 127 0.44 16.65 -6.34
CA SER A 127 0.97 17.23 -5.10
C SER A 127 -0.07 17.15 -3.99
N LEU A 128 0.36 16.75 -2.80
CA LEU A 128 -0.42 16.79 -1.55
C LEU A 128 -0.08 18.03 -0.71
N GLY A 129 0.98 18.73 -1.06
CA GLY A 129 1.49 19.91 -0.35
C GLY A 129 3.02 19.99 -0.43
N ILE A 130 3.54 21.04 0.16
CA ILE A 130 4.98 21.33 0.18
C ILE A 130 5.44 21.30 1.65
N ILE A 131 6.56 20.64 1.91
CA ILE A 131 7.30 20.75 3.18
C ILE A 131 8.30 21.87 3.01
N GLU A 132 8.13 22.93 3.76
CA GLU A 132 8.99 24.11 3.72
C GLU A 132 10.34 23.87 4.43
N GLN A 133 11.35 24.68 4.10
CA GLN A 133 12.69 24.54 4.63
C GLN A 133 12.76 24.50 6.16
N ASP A 134 11.96 25.30 6.85
CA ASP A 134 11.99 25.34 8.31
C ASP A 134 11.47 24.04 8.92
N GLU A 135 10.46 23.40 8.31
CA GLU A 135 9.99 22.09 8.72
C GLU A 135 11.03 21.00 8.39
N ILE A 136 11.70 21.11 7.23
CA ILE A 136 12.81 20.21 6.88
C ILE A 136 13.94 20.30 7.92
N LYS A 137 14.29 21.52 8.36
CA LYS A 137 15.30 21.76 9.41
C LYS A 137 14.87 21.14 10.74
N GLU A 138 13.61 21.31 11.13
CA GLU A 138 13.06 20.73 12.36
C GLU A 138 13.13 19.20 12.33
N ILE A 139 12.72 18.58 11.22
CA ILE A 139 12.78 17.11 11.04
C ILE A 139 14.22 16.62 11.05
N ALA A 140 15.13 17.29 10.36
CA ALA A 140 16.54 16.88 10.27
C ALA A 140 17.31 17.11 11.56
N GLY A 141 16.92 18.13 12.36
CA GLY A 141 17.58 18.48 13.58
C GLY A 141 19.07 18.73 13.40
N GLU A 142 19.91 18.11 14.21
CA GLU A 142 21.37 18.22 14.14
C GLU A 142 21.99 17.69 12.83
N ARG A 143 21.20 16.91 12.04
CA ARG A 143 21.64 16.38 10.74
C ARG A 143 21.32 17.32 9.58
N TRP A 144 20.71 18.47 9.86
CA TRP A 144 20.41 19.43 8.80
C TRP A 144 21.70 19.94 8.15
N HIS A 145 21.71 20.03 6.82
CA HIS A 145 22.81 20.56 6.04
C HIS A 145 22.28 21.39 4.87
N SER A 146 23.00 22.40 4.46
CA SER A 146 22.63 23.32 3.37
C SER A 146 22.49 22.65 1.99
N SER A 147 22.92 21.39 1.85
CA SER A 147 22.69 20.59 0.64
C SER A 147 21.30 19.95 0.58
N LEU A 148 20.55 19.98 1.67
CA LEU A 148 19.15 19.55 1.66
C LEU A 148 18.30 20.55 0.86
N PRO A 149 17.22 20.08 0.21
CA PRO A 149 16.35 20.97 -0.55
C PRO A 149 15.73 22.03 0.35
N ASN A 150 15.40 23.19 -0.24
CA ASN A 150 14.70 24.27 0.47
C ASN A 150 13.22 23.97 0.65
N GLU A 151 12.67 23.10 -0.19
CA GLU A 151 11.29 22.64 -0.14
C GLU A 151 11.20 21.23 -0.70
N VAL A 152 10.20 20.47 -0.28
CA VAL A 152 9.89 19.14 -0.83
C VAL A 152 8.41 19.12 -1.23
N ASP A 153 8.15 18.98 -2.52
CA ASP A 153 6.80 18.75 -3.03
C ASP A 153 6.41 17.29 -2.79
N ILE A 154 5.42 17.07 -1.92
CA ILE A 154 4.92 15.72 -1.58
C ILE A 154 4.05 15.24 -2.73
N ARG A 155 4.62 14.51 -3.67
CA ARG A 155 3.91 13.99 -4.85
C ARG A 155 3.58 12.51 -4.67
N ILE A 156 2.31 12.16 -4.92
CA ILE A 156 1.81 10.79 -4.81
C ILE A 156 1.02 10.40 -6.05
N ASN A 157 0.87 9.11 -6.31
CA ASN A 157 0.02 8.62 -7.38
C ASN A 157 -1.43 9.13 -7.19
N LYS A 158 -1.92 9.92 -8.16
CA LYS A 158 -3.23 10.57 -8.07
C LYS A 158 -4.40 9.59 -7.96
N ALA A 159 -4.23 8.34 -8.42
CA ALA A 159 -5.28 7.33 -8.31
C ALA A 159 -5.75 7.12 -6.88
N VAL A 160 -4.86 7.32 -5.86
CA VAL A 160 -5.26 7.17 -4.45
C VAL A 160 -6.40 8.12 -4.04
N LEU A 161 -6.55 9.26 -4.71
CA LEU A 161 -7.62 10.22 -4.44
C LEU A 161 -8.98 9.78 -4.98
N GLU A 162 -9.02 8.74 -5.81
CA GLU A 162 -10.26 8.19 -6.39
C GLU A 162 -10.91 7.13 -5.50
N TYR A 163 -10.26 6.74 -4.40
CA TYR A 163 -10.73 5.71 -3.47
C TYR A 163 -11.13 6.31 -2.13
N ASP A 164 -12.09 5.67 -1.49
CA ASP A 164 -12.57 6.07 -0.16
C ASP A 164 -11.64 5.52 0.94
N HIS A 165 -10.96 4.39 0.66
CA HIS A 165 -10.01 3.75 1.57
C HIS A 165 -8.80 3.20 0.84
N ILE A 166 -7.65 3.28 1.52
CA ILE A 166 -6.40 2.65 1.10
C ILE A 166 -6.02 1.60 2.16
N LEU A 167 -5.89 0.37 1.72
CA LEU A 167 -5.34 -0.72 2.53
C LEU A 167 -3.90 -1.00 2.11
N ILE A 168 -3.05 -1.36 3.04
CA ILE A 168 -1.69 -1.79 2.77
C ILE A 168 -1.58 -3.27 3.12
N LEU A 169 -1.31 -4.10 2.11
CA LEU A 169 -1.03 -5.52 2.27
C LEU A 169 0.45 -5.77 2.01
N GLY A 170 1.19 -6.11 3.03
CA GLY A 170 2.59 -6.45 2.85
C GLY A 170 3.30 -6.84 4.13
N PRO A 171 4.47 -7.47 4.01
CA PRO A 171 5.28 -7.84 5.14
C PRO A 171 5.94 -6.62 5.78
N THR A 172 6.22 -6.74 7.08
CA THR A 172 7.05 -5.79 7.81
C THR A 172 8.26 -6.54 8.34
N PHE A 173 9.45 -6.16 7.86
CA PHE A 173 10.73 -6.77 8.27
C PHE A 173 11.68 -5.70 8.79
N PRO A 174 12.65 -6.08 9.65
CA PRO A 174 13.78 -5.20 9.99
C PRO A 174 14.51 -4.73 8.73
N HIS A 175 14.95 -3.47 8.73
CA HIS A 175 15.63 -2.84 7.61
C HIS A 175 16.79 -1.99 8.13
N GLU A 176 17.98 -2.20 7.56
CA GLU A 176 19.24 -1.64 8.04
C GLU A 176 19.33 -0.09 7.96
N VAL A 177 18.55 0.54 7.06
CA VAL A 177 18.59 1.99 6.88
C VAL A 177 17.45 2.69 7.60
N VAL A 178 16.22 2.18 7.49
CA VAL A 178 15.00 2.87 7.94
C VAL A 178 14.32 2.19 9.13
N GLY A 179 14.97 1.24 9.77
CA GLY A 179 14.46 0.46 10.90
C GLY A 179 13.52 -0.68 10.48
N PHE A 180 12.44 -0.40 9.77
CA PHE A 180 11.51 -1.41 9.26
C PHE A 180 11.07 -1.11 7.83
N SER A 181 10.86 -2.17 7.06
CA SER A 181 10.14 -2.13 5.77
C SER A 181 8.63 -2.25 6.01
N GLY A 182 7.83 -2.06 4.97
CA GLY A 182 6.37 -2.16 5.07
C GLY A 182 5.70 -0.88 5.59
N GLY A 183 4.43 -0.95 5.95
CA GLY A 183 3.68 0.17 6.51
C GLY A 183 3.71 1.41 5.60
N ALA A 184 4.04 2.58 6.16
CA ALA A 184 4.09 3.86 5.45
C ALA A 184 5.03 3.87 4.24
N LYS A 185 5.99 2.93 4.13
CA LYS A 185 6.85 2.79 2.94
C LYS A 185 6.09 2.41 1.67
N TYR A 186 4.89 1.87 1.78
CA TYR A 186 4.01 1.65 0.62
C TYR A 186 3.49 2.96 0.04
N LEU A 187 3.41 4.02 0.86
CA LEU A 187 3.09 5.37 0.40
C LEU A 187 4.34 6.09 -0.08
N PHE A 188 5.40 6.13 0.75
CA PHE A 188 6.66 6.81 0.48
C PHE A 188 7.85 5.85 0.70
N PRO A 189 8.59 5.41 -0.32
CA PRO A 189 8.50 5.79 -1.75
C PRO A 189 7.55 4.94 -2.61
N GLY A 190 6.81 3.99 -2.05
CA GLY A 190 6.09 2.95 -2.77
C GLY A 190 5.20 3.44 -3.92
N ILE A 191 4.45 4.53 -3.70
CA ILE A 191 3.58 5.15 -4.71
C ILE A 191 3.80 6.68 -4.83
N SER A 192 4.93 7.19 -4.35
CA SER A 192 5.31 8.60 -4.50
C SER A 192 6.12 8.86 -5.75
N GLY A 193 6.27 10.13 -6.13
CA GLY A 193 7.21 10.57 -7.17
C GLY A 193 8.67 10.31 -6.78
N ALA A 194 9.56 10.38 -7.77
CA ALA A 194 10.99 10.17 -7.59
C ALA A 194 11.76 11.44 -7.18
N GLU A 195 11.09 12.58 -7.11
CA GLU A 195 11.66 13.90 -6.78
C GLU A 195 11.67 14.14 -5.29
#